data_0f941f82866dadf08a865ee420c4fceb
#
_entry.id   0f941f82866dadf08a865ee420c4fceb
#
_cell.length_a   1.000
_cell.length_b   1.000
_cell.length_c   1.000
_cell.angle_alpha   90.00
_cell.angle_beta   90.00
_cell.angle_gamma   90.00
#
_symmetry.space_group_name_H-M   'P 1'
#
loop_
_entity.id
_entity.type
_entity.pdbx_description
1 polymer ?
#
loop_
_entity_poly.entity_id
_entity_poly.type
_entity_poly.pdbx_seq_one_letter_code
_entity_poly.pdbx_strand_id
1 'polypeptide(L)'
;MTDPKHTIKSGRAVLGIEFGSTRIKAVLIDEHNAPIAQGAHEWENRYEGKIWTYSIDDIWNGLQDCYADLRKNVKEQYDEEITELAGIGISAMMHGYMAFGKDEKILVPFRTWRNTNTGKAAAELSKLFNFNIPLRWSISHVYEAIIDGESHVKDINFLTTLAGYVHWKLTGKRVLGIGDASGMLPIDSTTNDYDATMVEKFDNLIASKDLGWKILDILPKVLLAGENAGNLTEEGAKLLDPSGNL
;
A
#
# COMPACT_ATOMS: atom_id res chain seq x y z
N MET A 1 14.33 -29.02 12.61
CA MET A 1 14.12 -28.19 11.41
C MET A 1 12.93 -28.79 10.68
N THR A 2 11.93 -27.98 10.38
CA THR A 2 10.79 -28.41 9.55
C THR A 2 11.31 -28.70 8.14
N ASP A 3 10.75 -29.72 7.49
CA ASP A 3 11.06 -30.00 6.10
C ASP A 3 10.39 -28.92 5.22
N PRO A 4 11.14 -28.06 4.50
CA PRO A 4 10.56 -27.02 3.66
C PRO A 4 9.56 -27.56 2.64
N LYS A 5 9.83 -28.72 2.08
CA LYS A 5 8.94 -29.41 1.14
C LYS A 5 7.59 -29.74 1.79
N HIS A 6 7.60 -30.22 3.03
CA HIS A 6 6.37 -30.49 3.77
C HIS A 6 5.59 -29.20 4.10
N THR A 7 6.30 -28.12 4.48
CA THR A 7 5.68 -26.82 4.77
C THR A 7 4.96 -26.25 3.55
N ILE A 8 5.59 -26.29 2.37
CA ILE A 8 4.98 -25.85 1.11
C ILE A 8 3.73 -26.68 0.80
N LYS A 9 3.89 -27.99 0.77
CA LYS A 9 2.84 -28.95 0.37
C LYS A 9 1.62 -28.93 1.30
N SER A 10 1.80 -28.59 2.57
CA SER A 10 0.72 -28.50 3.56
C SER A 10 0.10 -27.11 3.67
N GLY A 11 0.45 -26.14 2.81
CA GLY A 11 -0.08 -24.77 2.81
C GLY A 11 0.31 -23.95 4.06
N ARG A 12 1.35 -24.36 4.81
CA ARG A 12 1.77 -23.68 6.04
C ARG A 12 2.81 -22.60 5.83
N ALA A 13 3.28 -22.42 4.61
CA ALA A 13 4.23 -21.37 4.28
C ALA A 13 3.57 -19.98 4.34
N VAL A 14 4.34 -18.99 4.76
CA VAL A 14 3.93 -17.58 4.77
C VAL A 14 4.74 -16.80 3.74
N LEU A 15 4.07 -15.97 2.96
CA LEU A 15 4.66 -15.14 1.92
C LEU A 15 4.80 -13.70 2.40
N GLY A 16 6.03 -13.16 2.44
CA GLY A 16 6.30 -11.75 2.59
C GLY A 16 6.60 -11.10 1.24
N ILE A 17 5.96 -9.97 0.92
CA ILE A 17 6.20 -9.19 -0.30
C ILE A 17 6.61 -7.78 0.10
N GLU A 18 7.72 -7.28 -0.48
CA GLU A 18 8.22 -5.93 -0.29
C GLU A 18 8.32 -5.19 -1.64
N PHE A 19 7.60 -4.08 -1.76
CA PHE A 19 7.75 -3.13 -2.86
C PHE A 19 8.78 -2.07 -2.49
N GLY A 20 10.07 -2.40 -2.66
CA GLY A 20 11.16 -1.44 -2.47
C GLY A 20 11.26 -0.45 -3.63
N SER A 21 12.07 0.60 -3.49
CA SER A 21 12.19 1.66 -4.50
C SER A 21 12.92 1.26 -5.79
N THR A 22 13.68 0.16 -5.76
CA THR A 22 14.45 -0.35 -6.92
C THR A 22 14.19 -1.82 -7.21
N ARG A 23 13.48 -2.50 -6.32
CA ARG A 23 13.23 -3.94 -6.43
C ARG A 23 11.97 -4.32 -5.67
N ILE A 24 11.15 -5.18 -6.28
CA ILE A 24 10.11 -5.95 -5.59
C ILE A 24 10.75 -7.26 -5.16
N LYS A 25 10.51 -7.68 -3.91
CA LYS A 25 11.02 -8.93 -3.36
C LYS A 25 9.88 -9.75 -2.78
N ALA A 26 9.97 -11.06 -2.94
CA ALA A 26 9.09 -12.02 -2.30
C ALA A 26 9.95 -13.04 -1.54
N VAL A 27 9.56 -13.35 -0.30
CA VAL A 27 10.22 -14.34 0.54
C VAL A 27 9.18 -15.28 1.10
N LEU A 28 9.36 -16.58 0.86
CA LEU A 28 8.56 -17.63 1.45
C LEU A 28 9.29 -18.14 2.72
N ILE A 29 8.58 -18.21 3.83
CA ILE A 29 9.14 -18.66 5.13
C ILE A 29 8.31 -19.81 5.69
N ASP A 30 8.94 -20.61 6.56
CA ASP A 30 8.27 -21.64 7.34
C ASP A 30 7.66 -21.11 8.66
N GLU A 31 7.04 -21.98 9.44
CA GLU A 31 6.45 -21.69 10.74
C GLU A 31 7.45 -21.25 11.82
N HIS A 32 8.75 -21.36 11.55
CA HIS A 32 9.84 -20.89 12.41
C HIS A 32 10.51 -19.63 11.90
N ASN A 33 9.90 -18.98 10.88
CA ASN A 33 10.42 -17.81 10.17
C ASN A 33 11.75 -18.08 9.42
N ALA A 34 12.07 -19.35 9.12
CA ALA A 34 13.23 -19.65 8.30
C ALA A 34 12.89 -19.47 6.80
N PRO A 35 13.73 -18.76 6.03
CA PRO A 35 13.51 -18.60 4.60
C PRO A 35 13.55 -19.94 3.86
N ILE A 36 12.52 -20.20 3.05
CA ILE A 36 12.42 -21.37 2.18
C ILE A 36 12.92 -21.01 0.76
N ALA A 37 12.37 -19.96 0.18
CA ALA A 37 12.70 -19.50 -1.15
C ALA A 37 12.46 -18.00 -1.28
N GLN A 38 13.00 -17.40 -2.33
CA GLN A 38 12.80 -15.99 -2.62
C GLN A 38 12.64 -15.75 -4.11
N GLY A 39 11.98 -14.65 -4.46
CA GLY A 39 11.90 -14.12 -5.81
C GLY A 39 12.12 -12.62 -5.83
N ALA A 40 12.45 -12.07 -6.97
CA ALA A 40 12.71 -10.65 -7.12
C ALA A 40 12.36 -10.15 -8.53
N HIS A 41 12.02 -8.85 -8.61
CA HIS A 41 11.85 -8.11 -9.85
C HIS A 41 12.51 -6.74 -9.69
N GLU A 42 13.35 -6.33 -10.62
CA GLU A 42 13.97 -5.00 -10.64
C GLU A 42 13.06 -4.02 -11.38
N TRP A 43 12.83 -2.86 -10.79
CA TRP A 43 12.02 -1.79 -11.38
C TRP A 43 12.59 -0.41 -11.05
N GLU A 44 12.14 0.61 -11.75
CA GLU A 44 12.61 1.97 -11.54
C GLU A 44 11.45 2.98 -11.43
N ASN A 45 11.67 3.96 -10.57
CA ASN A 45 10.81 5.13 -10.44
C ASN A 45 11.02 6.05 -11.65
N ARG A 46 9.96 6.39 -12.38
CA ARG A 46 10.00 7.27 -13.56
C ARG A 46 9.63 8.70 -13.19
N TYR A 47 10.26 9.65 -13.87
CA TYR A 47 9.92 11.06 -13.74
C TYR A 47 9.11 11.51 -14.96
N GLU A 48 7.80 11.55 -14.82
CA GLU A 48 6.86 11.85 -15.89
C GLU A 48 5.93 13.01 -15.47
N GLY A 49 5.71 13.96 -16.34
CA GLY A 49 4.83 15.11 -16.05
C GLY A 49 5.23 15.90 -14.79
N LYS A 50 6.52 15.96 -14.46
CA LYS A 50 7.09 16.55 -13.23
C LYS A 50 6.76 15.77 -11.95
N ILE A 51 6.38 14.50 -12.05
CA ILE A 51 6.04 13.62 -10.93
C ILE A 51 6.91 12.36 -10.99
N TRP A 52 7.46 11.96 -9.85
CA TRP A 52 8.06 10.66 -9.65
C TRP A 52 6.97 9.63 -9.43
N THR A 53 6.88 8.64 -10.30
CA THR A 53 5.77 7.69 -10.36
C THR A 53 6.20 6.27 -10.73
N TYR A 54 5.33 5.30 -10.45
CA TYR A 54 5.25 3.98 -11.08
C TYR A 54 3.85 3.86 -11.67
N SER A 55 3.71 3.24 -12.84
CA SER A 55 2.37 2.96 -13.38
C SER A 55 1.70 1.81 -12.64
N ILE A 56 0.38 1.73 -12.75
CA ILE A 56 -0.38 0.58 -12.22
C ILE A 56 0.08 -0.74 -12.86
N ASP A 57 0.39 -0.70 -14.16
CA ASP A 57 0.91 -1.87 -14.87
C ASP A 57 2.30 -2.30 -14.36
N ASP A 58 3.19 -1.35 -14.04
CA ASP A 58 4.50 -1.68 -13.44
C ASP A 58 4.34 -2.38 -12.10
N ILE A 59 3.37 -1.93 -11.27
CA ILE A 59 3.10 -2.54 -9.96
C ILE A 59 2.68 -4.00 -10.13
N TRP A 60 1.71 -4.28 -11.01
CA TRP A 60 1.19 -5.63 -11.16
C TRP A 60 2.12 -6.54 -11.96
N ASN A 61 2.68 -6.08 -13.07
CA ASN A 61 3.65 -6.86 -13.83
C ASN A 61 4.88 -7.20 -12.98
N GLY A 62 5.37 -6.24 -12.20
CA GLY A 62 6.50 -6.45 -11.31
C GLY A 62 6.21 -7.43 -10.17
N LEU A 63 5.01 -7.37 -9.58
CA LEU A 63 4.57 -8.33 -8.56
C LEU A 63 4.45 -9.74 -9.14
N GLN A 64 3.81 -9.88 -10.30
CA GLN A 64 3.60 -11.16 -10.96
C GLN A 64 4.93 -11.81 -11.36
N ASP A 65 5.85 -11.03 -11.92
CA ASP A 65 7.20 -11.50 -12.28
C ASP A 65 8.00 -11.92 -11.04
N CYS A 66 7.96 -11.12 -9.97
CA CYS A 66 8.58 -11.46 -8.68
C CYS A 66 8.02 -12.76 -8.09
N TYR A 67 6.70 -12.95 -8.13
CA TYR A 67 6.06 -14.17 -7.64
C TYR A 67 6.36 -15.38 -8.54
N ALA A 68 6.41 -15.20 -9.85
CA ALA A 68 6.81 -16.24 -10.80
C ALA A 68 8.26 -16.70 -10.57
N ASP A 69 9.18 -15.75 -10.30
CA ASP A 69 10.57 -16.07 -9.94
C ASP A 69 10.63 -16.87 -8.63
N LEU A 70 9.87 -16.48 -7.59
CA LEU A 70 9.73 -17.26 -6.36
C LEU A 70 9.24 -18.69 -6.63
N ARG A 71 8.18 -18.85 -7.41
CA ARG A 71 7.63 -20.17 -7.75
C ARG A 71 8.63 -21.04 -8.49
N LYS A 72 9.37 -20.45 -9.44
CA LYS A 72 10.44 -21.13 -10.16
C LYS A 72 11.50 -21.66 -9.17
N ASN A 73 11.93 -20.82 -8.22
CA ASN A 73 12.94 -21.21 -7.22
C ASN A 73 12.40 -22.32 -6.29
N VAL A 74 11.12 -22.29 -5.92
CA VAL A 74 10.48 -23.39 -5.15
C VAL A 74 10.48 -24.68 -5.97
N LYS A 75 10.11 -24.62 -7.25
CA LYS A 75 10.08 -25.79 -8.13
C LYS A 75 11.47 -26.41 -8.31
N GLU A 76 12.49 -25.58 -8.55
CA GLU A 76 13.85 -26.03 -8.75
C GLU A 76 14.48 -26.65 -7.49
N GLN A 77 14.19 -26.10 -6.30
CA GLN A 77 14.80 -26.55 -5.05
C GLN A 77 14.07 -27.72 -4.41
N TYR A 78 12.75 -27.78 -4.52
CA TYR A 78 11.91 -28.72 -3.77
C TYR A 78 11.06 -29.63 -4.65
N ASP A 79 10.97 -29.37 -5.96
CA ASP A 79 10.05 -30.05 -6.90
C ASP A 79 8.58 -29.99 -6.43
N GLU A 80 8.17 -28.84 -5.85
CA GLU A 80 6.81 -28.57 -5.38
C GLU A 80 6.22 -27.32 -6.02
N GLU A 81 4.90 -27.17 -5.90
CA GLU A 81 4.15 -25.99 -6.33
C GLU A 81 3.51 -25.30 -5.11
N ILE A 82 3.41 -23.97 -5.14
CA ILE A 82 2.67 -23.22 -4.13
C ILE A 82 1.21 -23.17 -4.57
N THR A 83 0.35 -23.88 -3.82
CA THR A 83 -1.09 -23.94 -4.10
C THR A 83 -1.93 -23.35 -2.97
N GLU A 84 -1.32 -23.14 -1.80
CA GLU A 84 -1.93 -22.58 -0.61
C GLU A 84 -0.88 -21.88 0.24
N LEU A 85 -1.28 -20.82 0.94
CA LEU A 85 -0.44 -20.05 1.87
C LEU A 85 -1.16 -19.87 3.21
N ALA A 86 -0.46 -20.03 4.31
CA ALA A 86 -0.99 -19.75 5.65
C ALA A 86 -1.22 -18.23 5.86
N GLY A 87 -0.48 -17.40 5.17
CA GLY A 87 -0.63 -15.95 5.24
C GLY A 87 0.22 -15.22 4.22
N ILE A 88 -0.17 -13.96 3.96
CA ILE A 88 0.57 -13.03 3.10
C ILE A 88 0.77 -11.72 3.86
N GLY A 89 2.02 -11.26 3.93
CA GLY A 89 2.36 -9.93 4.43
C GLY A 89 2.82 -9.02 3.28
N ILE A 90 2.31 -7.79 3.24
CA ILE A 90 2.68 -6.80 2.22
C ILE A 90 3.33 -5.60 2.89
N SER A 91 4.52 -5.26 2.42
CA SER A 91 5.24 -4.05 2.75
C SER A 91 5.55 -3.27 1.48
N ALA A 92 5.62 -1.95 1.56
CA ALA A 92 6.00 -1.11 0.44
C ALA A 92 6.76 0.11 0.92
N MET A 93 7.38 0.83 -0.02
CA MET A 93 7.88 2.17 0.28
C MET A 93 6.75 3.01 0.88
N MET A 94 6.97 3.54 2.09
CA MET A 94 5.97 4.33 2.81
C MET A 94 5.64 5.63 2.08
N HIS A 95 4.52 6.20 2.46
CA HIS A 95 4.04 7.50 2.00
C HIS A 95 3.55 7.50 0.55
N GLY A 96 3.29 8.68 0.04
CA GLY A 96 2.83 8.89 -1.31
C GLY A 96 1.31 9.09 -1.39
N TYR A 97 0.83 9.15 -2.63
CA TYR A 97 -0.54 9.55 -2.90
C TYR A 97 -1.12 8.73 -4.04
N MET A 98 -2.03 7.84 -3.70
CA MET A 98 -2.82 7.05 -4.65
C MET A 98 -4.29 7.34 -4.40
N ALA A 99 -4.89 8.18 -5.24
CA ALA A 99 -6.30 8.60 -5.15
C ALA A 99 -7.15 7.87 -6.17
N PHE A 100 -8.25 7.28 -5.72
CA PHE A 100 -9.15 6.46 -6.53
C PHE A 100 -10.56 7.04 -6.52
N GLY A 101 -11.23 6.98 -7.68
CA GLY A 101 -12.64 7.33 -7.85
C GLY A 101 -13.60 6.24 -7.37
N LYS A 102 -14.90 6.50 -7.50
CA LYS A 102 -15.96 5.53 -7.20
C LYS A 102 -15.93 4.29 -8.09
N ASP A 103 -15.38 4.41 -9.30
CA ASP A 103 -15.17 3.33 -10.25
C ASP A 103 -13.87 2.54 -9.99
N GLU A 104 -13.22 2.81 -8.85
CA GLU A 104 -11.96 2.21 -8.39
C GLU A 104 -10.76 2.43 -9.33
N LYS A 105 -10.86 3.38 -10.27
CA LYS A 105 -9.73 3.78 -11.09
C LYS A 105 -8.91 4.86 -10.41
N ILE A 106 -7.60 4.82 -10.65
CA ILE A 106 -6.70 5.87 -10.18
C ILE A 106 -7.03 7.17 -10.92
N LEU A 107 -7.19 8.25 -10.16
CA LEU A 107 -7.61 9.56 -10.69
C LEU A 107 -6.45 10.36 -11.28
N VAL A 108 -5.27 10.19 -10.72
CA VAL A 108 -4.02 10.85 -11.13
C VAL A 108 -2.86 9.87 -11.00
N PRO A 109 -1.72 10.09 -11.68
CA PRO A 109 -0.54 9.25 -11.52
C PRO A 109 -0.12 9.11 -10.04
N PHE A 110 0.30 7.92 -9.65
CA PHE A 110 0.82 7.66 -8.31
C PHE A 110 1.98 8.62 -7.98
N ARG A 111 1.83 9.44 -6.93
CA ARG A 111 2.89 10.34 -6.44
C ARG A 111 3.67 9.61 -5.35
N THR A 112 4.88 9.19 -5.67
CA THR A 112 5.75 8.45 -4.75
C THR A 112 6.34 9.34 -3.67
N TRP A 113 7.00 8.75 -2.67
CA TRP A 113 7.72 9.44 -1.60
C TRP A 113 8.80 10.43 -2.08
N ARG A 114 9.24 10.32 -3.34
CA ARG A 114 10.23 11.22 -3.96
C ARG A 114 9.67 12.59 -4.33
N ASN A 115 8.34 12.72 -4.40
CA ASN A 115 7.69 14.00 -4.69
C ASN A 115 7.72 14.88 -3.45
N THR A 116 8.27 16.08 -3.60
CA THR A 116 8.44 17.07 -2.53
C THR A 116 7.80 18.42 -2.90
N ASN A 117 6.88 18.41 -3.86
CA ASN A 117 6.17 19.59 -4.35
C ASN A 117 4.96 20.01 -3.48
N THR A 118 4.95 19.61 -2.21
CA THR A 118 3.86 19.82 -1.23
C THR A 118 4.28 20.79 -0.12
N GLY A 119 5.20 21.71 -0.44
CA GLY A 119 5.81 22.58 0.58
C GLY A 119 4.83 23.52 1.25
N LYS A 120 3.87 24.06 0.52
CA LYS A 120 2.84 24.97 1.03
C LYS A 120 1.90 24.22 1.98
N ALA A 121 1.36 23.09 1.52
CA ALA A 121 0.47 22.26 2.31
C ALA A 121 1.15 21.78 3.61
N ALA A 122 2.37 21.25 3.51
CA ALA A 122 3.11 20.75 4.68
C ALA A 122 3.35 21.85 5.73
N ALA A 123 3.70 23.08 5.30
CA ALA A 123 3.92 24.21 6.19
C ALA A 123 2.61 24.65 6.89
N GLU A 124 1.52 24.78 6.14
CA GLU A 124 0.22 25.18 6.67
C GLU A 124 -0.33 24.13 7.64
N LEU A 125 -0.27 22.83 7.28
CA LEU A 125 -0.72 21.73 8.12
C LEU A 125 0.12 21.59 9.39
N SER A 126 1.45 21.74 9.30
CA SER A 126 2.32 21.70 10.49
C SER A 126 1.99 22.78 11.49
N LYS A 127 1.68 23.99 11.01
CA LYS A 127 1.22 25.09 11.87
C LYS A 127 -0.15 24.82 12.46
N LEU A 128 -1.11 24.33 11.66
CA LEU A 128 -2.47 24.06 12.08
C LEU A 128 -2.54 22.98 13.16
N PHE A 129 -1.77 21.93 12.98
CA PHE A 129 -1.76 20.77 13.88
C PHE A 129 -0.81 20.97 15.09
N ASN A 130 0.09 21.97 15.03
CA ASN A 130 1.22 22.07 15.95
C ASN A 130 2.03 20.76 16.01
N PHE A 131 2.21 20.14 14.84
CA PHE A 131 2.85 18.85 14.65
C PHE A 131 3.60 18.87 13.30
N ASN A 132 4.82 18.34 13.23
CA ASN A 132 5.57 18.34 11.98
C ASN A 132 4.93 17.39 10.96
N ILE A 133 4.42 17.96 9.88
CA ILE A 133 3.86 17.21 8.74
C ILE A 133 4.89 17.21 7.60
N PRO A 134 5.48 16.04 7.28
CA PRO A 134 6.47 15.93 6.21
C PRO A 134 5.87 16.13 4.82
N LEU A 135 6.68 16.61 3.86
CA LEU A 135 6.30 16.86 2.48
C LEU A 135 5.71 15.63 1.77
N ARG A 136 6.19 14.45 2.11
CA ARG A 136 5.87 13.18 1.44
C ARG A 136 4.62 12.48 1.96
N TRP A 137 4.02 12.96 3.05
CA TRP A 137 2.83 12.36 3.62
C TRP A 137 1.60 12.54 2.74
N SER A 138 0.68 11.55 2.77
CA SER A 138 -0.52 11.58 1.94
C SER A 138 -1.38 12.81 2.19
N ILE A 139 -1.49 13.27 3.45
CA ILE A 139 -2.23 14.49 3.82
C ILE A 139 -1.63 15.74 3.18
N SER A 140 -0.29 15.81 3.03
CA SER A 140 0.38 16.92 2.37
C SER A 140 0.04 16.95 0.88
N HIS A 141 0.01 15.78 0.22
CA HIS A 141 -0.33 15.68 -1.19
C HIS A 141 -1.79 16.02 -1.47
N VAL A 142 -2.73 15.51 -0.66
CA VAL A 142 -4.15 15.82 -0.87
C VAL A 142 -4.43 17.31 -0.62
N TYR A 143 -3.80 17.89 0.41
CA TYR A 143 -4.02 19.31 0.68
C TYR A 143 -3.34 20.22 -0.37
N GLU A 144 -2.16 19.88 -0.87
CA GLU A 144 -1.54 20.61 -1.99
C GLU A 144 -2.43 20.56 -3.24
N ALA A 145 -2.98 19.37 -3.57
CA ALA A 145 -3.92 19.25 -4.69
C ALA A 145 -5.19 20.11 -4.51
N ILE A 146 -5.68 20.27 -3.28
CA ILE A 146 -6.79 21.18 -2.96
C ILE A 146 -6.38 22.64 -3.13
N ILE A 147 -5.20 23.04 -2.66
CA ILE A 147 -4.65 24.41 -2.79
C ILE A 147 -4.48 24.76 -4.28
N ASP A 148 -3.93 23.85 -5.06
CA ASP A 148 -3.68 24.02 -6.49
C ASP A 148 -4.96 23.94 -7.34
N GLY A 149 -6.09 23.57 -6.75
CA GLY A 149 -7.37 23.45 -7.44
C GLY A 149 -7.41 22.30 -8.45
N GLU A 150 -6.68 21.23 -8.20
CA GLU A 150 -6.68 20.06 -9.08
C GLU A 150 -8.09 19.46 -9.18
N SER A 151 -8.57 19.21 -10.39
CA SER A 151 -9.96 18.82 -10.64
C SER A 151 -10.37 17.50 -9.99
N HIS A 152 -9.44 16.55 -9.87
CA HIS A 152 -9.70 15.20 -9.35
C HIS A 152 -10.07 15.17 -7.86
N VAL A 153 -9.75 16.23 -7.08
CA VAL A 153 -9.97 16.20 -5.62
C VAL A 153 -11.43 15.99 -5.22
N LYS A 154 -12.38 16.42 -6.05
CA LYS A 154 -13.83 16.23 -5.81
C LYS A 154 -14.28 14.79 -6.04
N ASP A 155 -13.54 14.05 -6.86
CA ASP A 155 -13.88 12.69 -7.26
C ASP A 155 -13.22 11.62 -6.38
N ILE A 156 -12.41 12.03 -5.39
CA ILE A 156 -11.74 11.09 -4.49
C ILE A 156 -12.78 10.33 -3.67
N ASN A 157 -12.75 9.01 -3.81
CA ASN A 157 -13.55 8.07 -3.02
C ASN A 157 -12.69 7.23 -2.07
N PHE A 158 -11.42 7.04 -2.43
CA PHE A 158 -10.46 6.32 -1.60
C PHE A 158 -9.05 6.84 -1.83
N LEU A 159 -8.32 7.09 -0.75
CA LEU A 159 -6.93 7.51 -0.73
C LEU A 159 -6.12 6.49 0.05
N THR A 160 -5.00 6.02 -0.51
CA THR A 160 -4.17 5.02 0.17
C THR A 160 -2.70 5.12 -0.26
N THR A 161 -1.86 4.29 0.35
CA THR A 161 -0.46 4.05 -0.01
C THR A 161 -0.32 2.88 -0.97
N LEU A 162 0.88 2.61 -1.46
CA LEU A 162 1.14 1.45 -2.34
C LEU A 162 0.83 0.13 -1.63
N ALA A 163 1.24 -0.05 -0.37
CA ALA A 163 0.93 -1.26 0.38
C ALA A 163 -0.58 -1.45 0.55
N GLY A 164 -1.30 -0.39 0.90
CA GLY A 164 -2.76 -0.41 1.03
C GLY A 164 -3.47 -0.68 -0.29
N TYR A 165 -2.97 -0.17 -1.40
CA TYR A 165 -3.51 -0.45 -2.74
C TYR A 165 -3.38 -1.92 -3.11
N VAL A 166 -2.18 -2.49 -2.97
CA VAL A 166 -1.93 -3.90 -3.29
C VAL A 166 -2.77 -4.80 -2.38
N HIS A 167 -2.76 -4.53 -1.05
CA HIS A 167 -3.58 -5.25 -0.10
C HIS A 167 -5.07 -5.21 -0.47
N TRP A 168 -5.61 -4.02 -0.76
CA TRP A 168 -7.01 -3.87 -1.15
C TRP A 168 -7.37 -4.71 -2.38
N LYS A 169 -6.54 -4.68 -3.42
CA LYS A 169 -6.81 -5.45 -4.65
C LYS A 169 -6.70 -6.96 -4.45
N LEU A 170 -5.85 -7.42 -3.52
CA LEU A 170 -5.73 -8.84 -3.20
C LEU A 170 -6.87 -9.37 -2.29
N THR A 171 -7.43 -8.50 -1.42
CA THR A 171 -8.37 -8.93 -0.36
C THR A 171 -9.75 -8.31 -0.46
N GLY A 172 -9.94 -7.29 -1.29
CA GLY A 172 -11.15 -6.46 -1.31
C GLY A 172 -11.32 -5.54 -0.09
N LYS A 173 -10.37 -5.52 0.86
CA LYS A 173 -10.46 -4.76 2.12
C LYS A 173 -9.66 -3.46 2.07
N ARG A 174 -10.31 -2.32 2.33
CA ARG A 174 -9.69 -0.99 2.41
C ARG A 174 -9.17 -0.72 3.82
N VAL A 175 -8.15 -1.46 4.21
CA VAL A 175 -7.51 -1.37 5.54
C VAL A 175 -6.02 -1.12 5.38
N LEU A 176 -5.38 -0.61 6.42
CA LEU A 176 -3.94 -0.31 6.43
C LEU A 176 -3.38 -0.53 7.83
N GLY A 177 -2.18 -1.12 7.91
CA GLY A 177 -1.49 -1.26 9.18
C GLY A 177 -1.11 0.11 9.78
N ILE A 178 -1.21 0.25 11.09
CA ILE A 178 -0.99 1.52 11.81
C ILE A 178 0.36 2.17 11.47
N GLY A 179 1.40 1.37 11.23
CA GLY A 179 2.73 1.87 10.86
C GLY A 179 2.71 2.65 9.54
N ASP A 180 2.02 2.15 8.53
CA ASP A 180 1.91 2.82 7.23
C ASP A 180 0.86 3.95 7.27
N ALA A 181 -0.25 3.74 7.98
CA ALA A 181 -1.29 4.75 8.19
C ALA A 181 -0.74 6.03 8.85
N SER A 182 0.25 5.89 9.75
CA SER A 182 0.93 7.03 10.39
C SER A 182 1.68 7.94 9.40
N GLY A 183 1.98 7.45 8.20
CA GLY A 183 2.54 8.23 7.09
C GLY A 183 1.48 8.88 6.20
N MET A 184 0.21 8.63 6.44
CA MET A 184 -0.91 9.29 5.76
C MET A 184 -1.43 10.50 6.53
N LEU A 185 -1.75 10.30 7.80
CA LEU A 185 -2.23 11.31 8.76
C LEU A 185 -1.70 10.94 10.15
N PRO A 186 -1.48 11.91 11.07
CA PRO A 186 -1.04 11.59 12.43
C PRO A 186 -1.96 10.61 13.16
N ILE A 187 -1.34 9.70 13.90
CA ILE A 187 -2.01 8.70 14.74
C ILE A 187 -1.97 9.15 16.22
N ASP A 188 -3.10 9.04 16.90
CA ASP A 188 -3.14 9.11 18.36
C ASP A 188 -2.78 7.75 18.95
N SER A 189 -1.68 7.69 19.69
CA SER A 189 -1.17 6.46 20.32
C SER A 189 -2.06 5.93 21.46
N THR A 190 -3.01 6.72 21.95
CA THR A 190 -3.98 6.30 22.98
C THR A 190 -5.14 5.52 22.37
N THR A 191 -5.61 5.94 21.20
CA THR A 191 -6.72 5.30 20.49
C THR A 191 -6.22 4.29 19.44
N ASN A 192 -4.95 4.40 19.03
CA ASN A 192 -4.34 3.66 17.92
C ASN A 192 -5.08 3.87 16.57
N ASP A 193 -5.62 5.05 16.39
CA ASP A 193 -6.31 5.48 15.17
C ASP A 193 -5.89 6.90 14.80
N TYR A 194 -6.37 7.41 13.69
CA TYR A 194 -6.11 8.80 13.27
C TYR A 194 -6.50 9.80 14.37
N ASP A 195 -5.63 10.79 14.62
CA ASP A 195 -5.86 11.81 15.64
C ASP A 195 -7.14 12.61 15.33
N ALA A 196 -8.18 12.40 16.16
CA ALA A 196 -9.49 12.98 15.97
C ALA A 196 -9.48 14.52 15.96
N THR A 197 -8.58 15.15 16.75
CA THR A 197 -8.45 16.61 16.78
C THR A 197 -7.85 17.14 15.47
N MET A 198 -6.87 16.44 14.91
CA MET A 198 -6.26 16.84 13.64
C MET A 198 -7.19 16.56 12.45
N VAL A 199 -7.95 15.48 12.51
CA VAL A 199 -9.05 15.19 11.57
C VAL A 199 -10.07 16.35 11.56
N GLU A 200 -10.59 16.75 12.71
CA GLU A 200 -11.55 17.86 12.81
C GLU A 200 -10.96 19.18 12.29
N LYS A 201 -9.72 19.49 12.66
CA LYS A 201 -9.03 20.70 12.16
C LYS A 201 -8.88 20.68 10.65
N PHE A 202 -8.54 19.54 10.06
CA PHE A 202 -8.40 19.40 8.61
C PHE A 202 -9.75 19.57 7.90
N ASP A 203 -10.79 18.87 8.36
CA ASP A 203 -12.13 18.97 7.78
C ASP A 203 -12.67 20.41 7.85
N ASN A 204 -12.42 21.13 8.95
CA ASN A 204 -12.76 22.54 9.07
C ASN A 204 -11.97 23.42 8.10
N LEU A 205 -10.68 23.15 7.89
CA LEU A 205 -9.83 23.87 6.94
C LEU A 205 -10.34 23.80 5.50
N ILE A 206 -10.82 22.61 5.10
CA ILE A 206 -11.30 22.37 3.74
C ILE A 206 -12.82 22.59 3.54
N ALA A 207 -13.58 22.88 4.60
CA ALA A 207 -15.03 22.97 4.56
C ALA A 207 -15.57 23.90 3.47
N SER A 208 -14.91 25.03 3.22
CA SER A 208 -15.31 26.00 2.18
C SER A 208 -15.08 25.52 0.74
N LYS A 209 -14.40 24.39 0.55
CA LYS A 209 -14.08 23.85 -0.79
C LYS A 209 -15.19 22.98 -1.37
N ASP A 210 -16.16 22.59 -0.54
CA ASP A 210 -17.34 21.76 -0.92
C ASP A 210 -16.94 20.54 -1.76
N LEU A 211 -16.07 19.72 -1.18
CA LEU A 211 -15.49 18.54 -1.85
C LEU A 211 -16.44 17.33 -1.85
N GLY A 212 -17.50 17.35 -1.02
CA GLY A 212 -18.45 16.25 -0.92
C GLY A 212 -17.97 15.07 -0.06
N TRP A 213 -16.80 15.18 0.58
CA TRP A 213 -16.25 14.18 1.51
C TRP A 213 -15.51 14.85 2.68
N LYS A 214 -15.36 14.11 3.77
CA LYS A 214 -14.47 14.40 4.88
C LYS A 214 -13.25 13.48 4.83
N ILE A 215 -12.16 13.85 5.50
CA ILE A 215 -10.90 13.10 5.36
C ILE A 215 -11.05 11.62 5.73
N LEU A 216 -11.80 11.28 6.77
CA LEU A 216 -12.00 9.88 7.16
C LEU A 216 -12.88 9.09 6.19
N ASP A 217 -13.71 9.75 5.38
CA ASP A 217 -14.52 9.07 4.36
C ASP A 217 -13.67 8.43 3.26
N ILE A 218 -12.47 8.97 3.05
CA ILE A 218 -11.58 8.56 1.96
C ILE A 218 -10.34 7.78 2.44
N LEU A 219 -10.03 7.77 3.74
CA LEU A 219 -8.88 7.06 4.29
C LEU A 219 -9.19 5.58 4.56
N PRO A 220 -8.17 4.68 4.53
CA PRO A 220 -8.33 3.30 4.94
C PRO A 220 -8.57 3.21 6.46
N LYS A 221 -9.29 2.16 6.89
CA LYS A 221 -9.39 1.83 8.31
C LYS A 221 -8.02 1.38 8.82
N VAL A 222 -7.62 1.89 9.98
CA VAL A 222 -6.37 1.50 10.65
C VAL A 222 -6.54 0.14 11.34
N LEU A 223 -5.52 -0.71 11.21
CA LEU A 223 -5.42 -1.98 11.93
C LEU A 223 -4.10 -2.08 12.68
N LEU A 224 -4.13 -2.73 13.83
CA LEU A 224 -2.93 -3.08 14.59
C LEU A 224 -2.26 -4.34 14.02
N ALA A 225 -0.99 -4.53 14.35
CA ALA A 225 -0.29 -5.76 13.99
C ALA A 225 -0.99 -6.97 14.63
N GLY A 226 -1.25 -8.01 13.80
CA GLY A 226 -1.93 -9.23 14.22
C GLY A 226 -3.46 -9.19 14.09
N GLU A 227 -4.06 -8.06 13.78
CA GLU A 227 -5.49 -8.00 13.46
C GLU A 227 -5.79 -8.60 12.09
N ASN A 228 -7.01 -9.13 11.94
CA ASN A 228 -7.43 -9.76 10.68
C ASN A 228 -7.67 -8.69 9.60
N ALA A 229 -6.80 -8.67 8.61
CA ALA A 229 -6.88 -7.77 7.47
C ALA A 229 -7.66 -8.34 6.26
N GLY A 230 -8.24 -9.53 6.40
CA GLY A 230 -8.97 -10.24 5.34
C GLY A 230 -8.20 -11.44 4.79
N ASN A 231 -8.81 -12.09 3.82
CA ASN A 231 -8.23 -13.23 3.11
C ASN A 231 -8.01 -12.86 1.64
N LEU A 232 -7.09 -13.56 0.99
CA LEU A 232 -6.94 -13.52 -0.46
C LEU A 232 -8.25 -13.93 -1.12
N THR A 233 -8.73 -13.12 -2.06
CA THR A 233 -9.91 -13.45 -2.86
C THR A 233 -9.51 -14.27 -4.10
N GLU A 234 -10.47 -14.91 -4.78
CA GLU A 234 -10.19 -15.60 -6.04
C GLU A 234 -9.61 -14.65 -7.10
N GLU A 235 -10.15 -13.42 -7.19
CA GLU A 235 -9.62 -12.38 -8.07
C GLU A 235 -8.22 -11.95 -7.64
N GLY A 236 -7.99 -11.80 -6.33
CA GLY A 236 -6.69 -11.47 -5.77
C GLY A 236 -5.65 -12.56 -6.03
N ALA A 237 -6.04 -13.83 -5.91
CA ALA A 237 -5.16 -14.97 -6.23
C ALA A 237 -4.77 -14.96 -7.71
N LYS A 238 -5.71 -14.77 -8.63
CA LYS A 238 -5.45 -14.64 -10.08
C LYS A 238 -4.60 -13.42 -10.42
N LEU A 239 -4.75 -12.33 -9.65
CA LEU A 239 -3.96 -11.12 -9.84
C LEU A 239 -2.52 -11.30 -9.36
N LEU A 240 -2.30 -12.07 -8.28
CA LEU A 240 -0.96 -12.41 -7.79
C LEU A 240 -0.31 -13.50 -8.65
N ASP A 241 -1.07 -14.56 -8.97
CA ASP A 241 -0.63 -15.72 -9.73
C ASP A 241 -1.49 -15.95 -10.99
N PRO A 242 -1.14 -15.33 -12.13
CA PRO A 242 -1.88 -15.53 -13.38
C PRO A 242 -1.86 -16.97 -13.90
N SER A 243 -0.98 -17.84 -13.37
CA SER A 243 -0.98 -19.27 -13.76
C SER A 243 -2.18 -20.03 -13.17
N GLY A 244 -2.80 -19.51 -12.11
CA GLY A 244 -3.97 -20.10 -11.45
C GLY A 244 -3.65 -21.30 -10.57
N ASN A 245 -2.39 -21.44 -10.10
CA ASN A 245 -2.03 -22.52 -9.18
C ASN A 245 -2.30 -22.18 -7.72
N LEU A 246 -2.26 -20.90 -7.36
CA LEU A 246 -2.54 -20.42 -6.00
C LEU A 246 -4.04 -20.32 -5.76
#